data_3d08bb01ea80e4d2b6be2931b4f7baf0
#
_entry.id   3d08bb01ea80e4d2b6be2931b4f7baf0
#
_cell.length_a   1.000
_cell.length_b   1.000
_cell.length_c   1.000
_cell.angle_alpha   90.00
_cell.angle_beta   90.00
_cell.angle_gamma   90.00
#
_symmetry.space_group_name_H-M   'P 1'
#
loop_
_entity.id
_entity.type
_entity.pdbx_description
1 polymer ?
#
loop_
_entity_poly.entity_id
_entity_poly.type
_entity_poly.pdbx_seq_one_letter_code
_entity_poly.pdbx_strand_id
1 'polypeptide(L)'
;PLLTVLDEALGLEHGVTTTIHSAMNDQPVIDAYHQTDLRLTRSAMQSIVPVDTGLAVGISRLMPGLAGRFECLHVRVPTINVSAMDAALTVRCDTSAAQVNALLHNASQQRLQGVLGYTEAPMASIDFNHDPRSGILDATQTRVAGTRLIKLLCWFDNEWGFANRMLDISQRLATFR
;
A
#
# COMPACT_ATOMS: atom_id res chain seq x y z
N PRO A 1 -1.12 -0.26 8.37
CA PRO A 1 0.02 0.08 9.25
C PRO A 1 0.48 1.51 9.07
N LEU A 2 0.84 1.98 7.83
CA LEU A 2 1.33 3.34 7.59
C LEU A 2 0.36 4.42 8.07
N LEU A 3 -0.89 4.34 7.65
CA LEU A 3 -1.91 5.34 8.01
C LEU A 3 -2.12 5.45 9.52
N THR A 4 -2.09 4.32 10.24
CA THR A 4 -2.25 4.31 11.71
C THR A 4 -1.12 5.08 12.39
N VAL A 5 0.13 4.85 11.98
CA VAL A 5 1.30 5.55 12.55
C VAL A 5 1.22 7.05 12.28
N LEU A 6 0.86 7.43 11.06
CA LEU A 6 0.79 8.84 10.67
C LEU A 6 -0.40 9.56 11.29
N ASP A 7 -1.55 8.89 11.43
CA ASP A 7 -2.73 9.47 12.07
C ASP A 7 -2.47 9.75 13.55
N GLU A 8 -1.89 8.78 14.26
CA GLU A 8 -1.54 8.93 15.68
C GLU A 8 -0.52 10.04 15.93
N ALA A 9 0.47 10.18 15.06
CA ALA A 9 1.56 11.13 15.26
C ALA A 9 1.27 12.53 14.71
N LEU A 10 0.60 12.64 13.56
CA LEU A 10 0.45 13.88 12.79
C LEU A 10 -0.99 14.28 12.55
N GLY A 11 -1.95 13.38 12.79
CA GLY A 11 -3.37 13.58 12.53
C GLY A 11 -3.69 13.65 11.04
N LEU A 12 -4.15 12.55 10.44
CA LEU A 12 -4.56 12.52 9.05
C LEU A 12 -5.85 13.33 8.84
N GLU A 13 -5.87 14.17 7.84
CA GLU A 13 -7.05 14.91 7.42
C GLU A 13 -7.77 14.22 6.27
N HIS A 14 -7.05 13.95 5.20
CA HIS A 14 -7.54 13.25 4.01
C HIS A 14 -6.36 12.72 3.19
N GLY A 15 -6.66 11.88 2.21
CA GLY A 15 -5.65 11.34 1.33
C GLY A 15 -6.19 10.79 0.01
N VAL A 16 -5.30 10.74 -0.97
CA VAL A 16 -5.53 10.06 -2.24
C VAL A 16 -4.44 9.01 -2.42
N THR A 17 -4.85 7.80 -2.78
CA THR A 17 -3.90 6.72 -3.03
C THR A 17 -4.04 6.17 -4.44
N THR A 18 -2.92 5.80 -5.04
CA THR A 18 -2.89 5.03 -6.27
C THR A 18 -2.16 3.72 -6.03
N THR A 19 -2.88 2.61 -6.14
CA THR A 19 -2.26 1.30 -6.15
C THR A 19 -1.79 0.98 -7.55
N ILE A 20 -0.48 0.82 -7.74
CA ILE A 20 0.17 0.35 -8.96
C ILE A 20 0.37 -1.14 -8.75
N HIS A 21 -0.56 -1.95 -9.31
CA HIS A 21 -0.68 -3.36 -8.99
C HIS A 21 -0.11 -4.24 -10.10
N SER A 22 0.56 -5.32 -9.72
CA SER A 22 0.98 -6.36 -10.64
C SER A 22 -0.21 -6.98 -11.38
N ALA A 23 0.05 -7.67 -12.48
CA ALA A 23 -0.97 -8.38 -13.24
C ALA A 23 -1.66 -9.44 -12.37
N MET A 24 -2.96 -9.61 -12.57
CA MET A 24 -3.80 -10.54 -11.81
C MET A 24 -4.31 -11.68 -12.70
N ASN A 25 -4.64 -12.82 -12.11
CA ASN A 25 -5.12 -14.01 -12.81
C ASN A 25 -6.45 -13.81 -13.55
N ASP A 26 -7.23 -12.79 -13.20
CA ASP A 26 -8.48 -12.44 -13.86
C ASP A 26 -8.29 -11.57 -15.12
N GLN A 27 -7.04 -11.25 -15.48
CA GLN A 27 -6.71 -10.54 -16.71
C GLN A 27 -6.19 -11.49 -17.78
N PRO A 28 -6.59 -11.30 -19.06
CA PRO A 28 -6.08 -12.11 -20.17
C PRO A 28 -4.59 -11.79 -20.45
N VAL A 29 -3.86 -12.80 -20.91
CA VAL A 29 -2.46 -12.62 -21.35
C VAL A 29 -2.38 -11.82 -22.65
N ILE A 30 -3.33 -12.03 -23.54
CA ILE A 30 -3.53 -11.27 -24.79
C ILE A 30 -4.93 -10.65 -24.76
N ASP A 31 -5.19 -9.66 -25.59
CA ASP A 31 -6.53 -9.07 -25.69
C ASP A 31 -7.59 -10.15 -25.88
N ALA A 32 -8.63 -10.13 -25.06
CA ALA A 32 -9.67 -11.15 -25.02
C ALA A 32 -11.04 -10.51 -24.72
N TYR A 33 -12.08 -11.31 -24.84
CA TYR A 33 -13.44 -10.86 -24.53
C TYR A 33 -13.69 -10.76 -23.02
N HIS A 34 -14.40 -9.70 -22.59
CA HIS A 34 -14.92 -9.55 -21.25
C HIS A 34 -16.37 -9.04 -21.27
N GLN A 35 -17.23 -9.59 -20.42
CA GLN A 35 -18.69 -9.35 -20.52
C GLN A 35 -19.13 -7.97 -20.05
N THR A 36 -18.48 -7.39 -19.05
CA THR A 36 -18.98 -6.22 -18.33
C THR A 36 -18.07 -4.99 -18.38
N ASP A 37 -16.78 -5.16 -18.52
CA ASP A 37 -15.81 -4.05 -18.53
C ASP A 37 -14.83 -4.19 -19.69
N LEU A 38 -14.88 -3.23 -20.61
CA LEU A 38 -14.00 -3.20 -21.78
C LEU A 38 -12.52 -3.01 -21.42
N ARG A 39 -12.21 -2.44 -20.27
CA ARG A 39 -10.82 -2.30 -19.81
C ARG A 39 -10.21 -3.65 -19.49
N LEU A 40 -11.01 -4.58 -18.96
CA LEU A 40 -10.57 -5.94 -18.62
C LEU A 40 -10.43 -6.85 -19.86
N THR A 41 -10.75 -6.37 -21.06
CA THR A 41 -10.43 -7.07 -22.32
C THR A 41 -8.96 -6.94 -22.71
N ARG A 42 -8.23 -6.02 -22.09
CA ARG A 42 -6.86 -5.70 -22.48
C ARG A 42 -5.84 -6.61 -21.82
N SER A 43 -4.82 -6.94 -22.59
CA SER A 43 -3.69 -7.76 -22.19
C SER A 43 -3.02 -7.20 -20.91
N ALA A 44 -2.86 -8.09 -19.93
CA ALA A 44 -2.13 -7.79 -18.68
C ALA A 44 -0.68 -7.37 -18.92
N MET A 45 -0.05 -7.89 -19.98
CA MET A 45 1.38 -7.70 -20.25
C MET A 45 1.69 -6.52 -21.18
N GLN A 46 0.66 -5.83 -21.71
CA GLN A 46 0.85 -4.75 -22.69
C GLN A 46 0.10 -3.46 -22.33
N SER A 47 -0.66 -3.47 -21.23
CA SER A 47 -1.56 -2.37 -20.92
C SER A 47 -1.44 -1.93 -19.47
N ILE A 48 -1.61 -0.63 -19.21
CA ILE A 48 -1.93 -0.09 -17.89
C ILE A 48 -3.45 -0.03 -17.83
N VAL A 49 -4.04 -0.78 -16.91
CA VAL A 49 -5.50 -0.97 -16.83
C VAL A 49 -6.04 -0.40 -15.53
N PRO A 50 -6.80 0.71 -15.56
CA PRO A 50 -7.56 1.16 -14.39
C PRO A 50 -8.64 0.15 -14.04
N VAL A 51 -8.78 -0.17 -12.76
CA VAL A 51 -9.81 -1.07 -12.24
C VAL A 51 -10.41 -0.51 -10.95
N ASP A 52 -11.62 -0.92 -10.63
CA ASP A 52 -12.29 -0.50 -9.41
C ASP A 52 -11.60 -1.05 -8.17
N THR A 53 -11.68 -0.32 -7.07
CA THR A 53 -11.10 -0.71 -5.79
C THR A 53 -12.01 -0.38 -4.60
N GLY A 54 -12.11 -1.30 -3.66
CA GLY A 54 -12.79 -1.09 -2.39
C GLY A 54 -11.88 -0.54 -1.28
N LEU A 55 -10.67 -0.05 -1.60
CA LEU A 55 -9.68 0.34 -0.60
C LEU A 55 -10.16 1.48 0.31
N ALA A 56 -10.84 2.49 -0.23
CA ALA A 56 -11.40 3.60 0.57
C ALA A 56 -12.42 3.11 1.59
N VAL A 57 -13.27 2.15 1.20
CA VAL A 57 -14.22 1.48 2.11
C VAL A 57 -13.47 0.66 3.16
N GLY A 58 -12.41 -0.03 2.77
CA GLY A 58 -11.54 -0.78 3.69
C GLY A 58 -10.88 0.13 4.73
N ILE A 59 -10.35 1.28 4.32
CA ILE A 59 -9.79 2.29 5.23
C ILE A 59 -10.85 2.76 6.22
N SER A 60 -12.05 3.10 5.74
CA SER A 60 -13.17 3.57 6.58
C SER A 60 -13.60 2.53 7.63
N ARG A 61 -13.52 1.22 7.31
CA ARG A 61 -13.84 0.13 8.24
C ARG A 61 -12.78 -0.01 9.34
N LEU A 62 -11.49 0.09 8.97
CA LEU A 62 -10.37 -0.08 9.90
C LEU A 62 -10.10 1.18 10.72
N MET A 63 -10.37 2.35 10.17
CA MET A 63 -10.14 3.67 10.75
C MET A 63 -11.40 4.54 10.58
N PRO A 64 -12.45 4.32 11.41
CA PRO A 64 -13.74 5.03 11.25
C PRO A 64 -13.61 6.56 11.28
N GLY A 65 -12.62 7.10 11.99
CA GLY A 65 -12.32 8.54 12.02
C GLY A 65 -11.91 9.12 10.67
N LEU A 66 -11.53 8.27 9.71
CA LEU A 66 -11.13 8.66 8.35
C LEU A 66 -12.21 8.33 7.30
N ALA A 67 -13.42 7.98 7.73
CA ALA A 67 -14.51 7.67 6.81
C ALA A 67 -14.84 8.86 5.90
N GLY A 68 -14.92 8.61 4.59
CA GLY A 68 -15.16 9.64 3.57
C GLY A 68 -14.01 10.62 3.31
N ARG A 69 -12.82 10.37 3.88
CA ARG A 69 -11.66 11.25 3.73
C ARG A 69 -10.60 10.70 2.75
N PHE A 70 -10.86 9.53 2.18
CA PHE A 70 -9.93 8.88 1.25
C PHE A 70 -10.60 8.59 -0.08
N GLU A 71 -9.86 8.86 -1.16
CA GLU A 71 -10.16 8.40 -2.50
C GLU A 71 -9.01 7.53 -3.00
N CYS A 72 -9.36 6.46 -3.71
CA CYS A 72 -8.39 5.44 -4.11
C CYS A 72 -8.54 5.08 -5.58
N LEU A 73 -7.42 5.12 -6.29
CA LEU A 73 -7.29 4.63 -7.66
C LEU A 73 -6.50 3.31 -7.63
N HIS A 74 -6.85 2.41 -8.51
CA HIS A 74 -6.11 1.18 -8.73
C HIS A 74 -5.81 1.03 -10.21
N VAL A 75 -4.55 0.80 -10.55
CA VAL A 75 -4.10 0.51 -11.92
C VAL A 75 -3.29 -0.76 -11.92
N ARG A 76 -3.57 -1.65 -12.85
CA ARG A 76 -2.76 -2.84 -13.11
C ARG A 76 -1.70 -2.52 -14.16
N VAL A 77 -0.49 -3.01 -13.94
CA VAL A 77 0.67 -2.77 -14.80
C VAL A 77 1.31 -4.09 -15.24
N PRO A 78 2.06 -4.10 -16.35
CA PRO A 78 2.76 -5.28 -16.85
C PRO A 78 3.93 -5.74 -15.95
N THR A 79 3.62 -6.13 -14.74
CA THR A 79 4.57 -6.63 -13.74
C THR A 79 4.02 -7.94 -13.18
N ILE A 80 4.85 -8.97 -13.09
CA ILE A 80 4.40 -10.31 -12.70
C ILE A 80 4.00 -10.36 -11.23
N ASN A 81 4.80 -9.74 -10.36
CA ASN A 81 4.54 -9.70 -8.92
C ASN A 81 5.10 -8.41 -8.30
N VAL A 82 4.75 -8.16 -7.05
CA VAL A 82 5.02 -6.96 -6.26
C VAL A 82 4.32 -5.72 -6.81
N SER A 83 3.60 -5.09 -5.95
CA SER A 83 2.82 -3.88 -6.21
C SER A 83 3.39 -2.71 -5.42
N ALA A 84 3.04 -1.51 -5.84
CA ALA A 84 3.36 -0.30 -5.12
C ALA A 84 2.09 0.47 -4.76
N MET A 85 2.07 1.07 -3.59
CA MET A 85 1.08 2.08 -3.22
C MET A 85 1.74 3.44 -3.18
N ASP A 86 1.27 4.32 -4.03
CA ASP A 86 1.57 5.73 -4.04
C ASP A 86 0.50 6.47 -3.25
N ALA A 87 0.89 7.14 -2.15
CA ALA A 87 -0.03 7.83 -1.27
C ALA A 87 0.31 9.31 -1.14
N ALA A 88 -0.67 10.17 -1.37
CA ALA A 88 -0.61 11.60 -1.08
C ALA A 88 -1.55 11.88 0.10
N LEU A 89 -1.01 12.36 1.23
CA LEU A 89 -1.69 12.46 2.51
C LEU A 89 -1.56 13.86 3.07
N THR A 90 -2.66 14.48 3.46
CA THR A 90 -2.64 15.74 4.20
C THR A 90 -2.77 15.48 5.69
N VAL A 91 -1.90 16.13 6.47
CA VAL A 91 -1.84 16.02 7.94
C VAL A 91 -2.08 17.35 8.63
N ARG A 92 -2.45 17.30 9.92
CA ARG A 92 -2.74 18.51 10.72
C ARG A 92 -1.48 19.20 11.22
N CYS A 93 -0.47 18.42 11.56
CA CYS A 93 0.78 18.95 12.11
C CYS A 93 1.79 19.20 10.99
N ASP A 94 2.56 20.26 11.11
CA ASP A 94 3.67 20.51 10.23
C ASP A 94 4.72 19.40 10.41
N THR A 95 5.31 18.96 9.31
CA THR A 95 6.25 17.85 9.28
C THR A 95 7.30 18.01 8.17
N SER A 96 8.26 17.12 8.14
CA SER A 96 9.28 17.00 7.11
C SER A 96 9.46 15.54 6.69
N ALA A 97 10.07 15.31 5.52
CA ALA A 97 10.36 13.96 5.05
C ALA A 97 11.21 13.17 6.07
N ALA A 98 12.18 13.82 6.71
CA ALA A 98 13.01 13.21 7.75
C ALA A 98 12.20 12.77 8.98
N GLN A 99 11.25 13.61 9.43
CA GLN A 99 10.36 13.26 10.55
C GLN A 99 9.41 12.11 10.20
N VAL A 100 8.80 12.13 9.01
CA VAL A 100 7.95 11.05 8.53
C VAL A 100 8.72 9.73 8.45
N ASN A 101 9.91 9.74 7.88
CA ASN A 101 10.79 8.57 7.79
C ASN A 101 11.15 8.04 9.18
N ALA A 102 11.52 8.92 10.12
CA ALA A 102 11.85 8.53 11.49
C ALA A 102 10.66 7.89 12.22
N LEU A 103 9.44 8.44 12.08
CA LEU A 103 8.22 7.87 12.65
C LEU A 103 7.95 6.45 12.15
N LEU A 104 8.02 6.26 10.83
CA LEU A 104 7.74 4.97 10.20
C LEU A 104 8.87 3.95 10.43
N HIS A 105 10.13 4.39 10.43
CA HIS A 105 11.27 3.55 10.81
C HIS A 105 11.14 3.05 12.25
N ASN A 106 10.89 3.93 13.21
CA ASN A 106 10.70 3.54 14.60
C ASN A 106 9.54 2.53 14.77
N ALA A 107 8.42 2.77 14.10
CA ALA A 107 7.29 1.86 14.13
C ALA A 107 7.65 0.47 13.55
N SER A 108 8.44 0.42 12.48
CA SER A 108 8.89 -0.83 11.85
C SER A 108 9.84 -1.64 12.73
N GLN A 109 10.61 -0.98 13.59
CA GLN A 109 11.54 -1.65 14.53
C GLN A 109 10.88 -2.06 15.85
N GLN A 110 9.69 -1.55 16.15
CA GLN A 110 8.99 -1.77 17.42
C GLN A 110 7.65 -2.48 17.21
N ARG A 111 6.54 -1.76 17.40
CA ARG A 111 5.18 -2.32 17.40
C ARG A 111 4.72 -2.96 16.09
N LEU A 112 5.34 -2.60 14.98
CA LEU A 112 5.04 -3.14 13.64
C LEU A 112 6.18 -3.99 13.08
N GLN A 113 7.10 -4.45 13.93
CA GLN A 113 8.17 -5.35 13.53
C GLN A 113 7.60 -6.61 12.84
N GLY A 114 8.16 -6.96 11.68
CA GLY A 114 7.67 -8.06 10.85
C GLY A 114 6.39 -7.78 10.05
N VAL A 115 5.73 -6.64 10.29
CA VAL A 115 4.52 -6.22 9.55
C VAL A 115 4.79 -5.04 8.63
N LEU A 116 5.50 -4.02 9.13
CA LEU A 116 5.95 -2.87 8.35
C LEU A 116 7.45 -2.97 8.12
N GLY A 117 7.86 -2.84 6.87
CA GLY A 117 9.25 -2.71 6.46
C GLY A 117 9.65 -1.25 6.20
N TYR A 118 10.94 -1.03 6.15
CA TYR A 118 11.56 0.26 5.85
C TYR A 118 12.85 0.02 5.07
N THR A 119 13.08 0.77 4.01
CA THR A 119 14.33 0.71 3.24
C THR A 119 14.79 2.09 2.81
N GLU A 120 16.11 2.28 2.81
CA GLU A 120 16.81 3.42 2.20
C GLU A 120 17.63 2.98 0.98
N ALA A 121 17.63 1.68 0.66
CA ALA A 121 18.32 1.16 -0.49
C ALA A 121 17.59 1.49 -1.79
N PRO A 122 18.29 1.74 -2.90
CA PRO A 122 17.71 2.05 -4.20
C PRO A 122 17.19 0.76 -4.86
N MET A 123 16.04 0.27 -4.39
CA MET A 123 15.43 -0.99 -4.81
C MET A 123 14.29 -0.76 -5.79
N ALA A 124 13.95 -1.80 -6.54
CA ALA A 124 12.80 -1.86 -7.43
C ALA A 124 11.82 -2.97 -6.98
N SER A 125 10.65 -3.04 -7.59
CA SER A 125 9.58 -3.96 -7.17
C SER A 125 10.05 -5.41 -7.02
N ILE A 126 10.86 -5.91 -7.94
CA ILE A 126 11.31 -7.32 -7.93
C ILE A 126 12.12 -7.70 -6.69
N ASP A 127 12.80 -6.75 -6.07
CA ASP A 127 13.62 -6.97 -4.88
C ASP A 127 12.79 -7.29 -3.63
N PHE A 128 11.48 -7.01 -3.68
CA PHE A 128 10.51 -7.28 -2.61
C PHE A 128 9.67 -8.53 -2.86
N ASN A 129 9.99 -9.31 -3.88
CA ASN A 129 9.28 -10.55 -4.18
C ASN A 129 9.42 -11.53 -3.01
N HIS A 130 8.27 -12.05 -2.54
CA HIS A 130 8.16 -12.90 -1.36
C HIS A 130 8.62 -12.24 -0.05
N ASP A 131 8.56 -10.91 0.05
CA ASP A 131 8.73 -10.25 1.33
C ASP A 131 7.51 -10.52 2.22
N PRO A 132 7.69 -11.10 3.44
CA PRO A 132 6.57 -11.49 4.29
C PRO A 132 5.85 -10.32 4.96
N ARG A 133 6.39 -9.11 4.87
CA ARG A 133 5.80 -7.92 5.48
C ARG A 133 4.60 -7.43 4.67
N SER A 134 3.66 -6.80 5.35
CA SER A 134 2.44 -6.26 4.72
C SER A 134 2.69 -5.02 3.85
N GLY A 135 3.82 -4.38 4.01
CA GLY A 135 4.27 -3.26 3.19
C GLY A 135 5.61 -2.76 3.64
N ILE A 136 6.41 -2.26 2.70
CA ILE A 136 7.75 -1.73 2.92
C ILE A 136 7.79 -0.27 2.46
N LEU A 137 8.01 0.66 3.39
CA LEU A 137 8.22 2.05 3.04
C LEU A 137 9.54 2.20 2.28
N ASP A 138 9.48 2.81 1.10
CA ASP A 138 10.65 3.32 0.41
C ASP A 138 10.93 4.76 0.90
N ALA A 139 11.83 4.87 1.87
CA ALA A 139 12.16 6.14 2.48
C ALA A 139 12.86 7.12 1.53
N THR A 140 13.49 6.60 0.45
CA THR A 140 14.12 7.42 -0.58
C THR A 140 13.09 8.18 -1.41
N GLN A 141 11.82 7.72 -1.42
CA GLN A 141 10.72 8.32 -2.16
C GLN A 141 9.76 9.15 -1.30
N THR A 142 10.04 9.28 0.00
CA THR A 142 9.26 10.19 0.86
C THR A 142 9.47 11.65 0.46
N ARG A 143 8.38 12.36 0.27
CA ARG A 143 8.39 13.80 -0.05
C ARG A 143 7.39 14.53 0.84
N VAL A 144 7.64 15.80 1.14
CA VAL A 144 6.70 16.69 1.79
C VAL A 144 6.63 17.98 1.00
N ALA A 145 5.44 18.30 0.49
CA ALA A 145 5.20 19.57 -0.19
C ALA A 145 4.55 20.56 0.80
N GLY A 146 5.11 21.77 0.85
CA GLY A 146 4.82 22.67 1.98
C GLY A 146 5.30 22.03 3.28
N THR A 147 4.42 21.99 4.29
CA THR A 147 4.71 21.36 5.59
C THR A 147 3.75 20.25 5.97
N ARG A 148 2.69 20.01 5.16
CA ARG A 148 1.59 19.11 5.55
C ARG A 148 1.14 18.13 4.45
N LEU A 149 1.60 18.26 3.21
CA LEU A 149 1.29 17.30 2.16
C LEU A 149 2.43 16.28 2.04
N ILE A 150 2.19 15.09 2.55
CA ILE A 150 3.13 13.97 2.54
C ILE A 150 2.90 13.12 1.29
N LYS A 151 3.96 12.72 0.62
CA LYS A 151 3.96 11.76 -0.48
C LYS A 151 4.81 10.55 -0.07
N LEU A 152 4.25 9.36 -0.17
CA LEU A 152 4.89 8.09 0.18
C LEU A 152 4.82 7.09 -0.95
N LEU A 153 5.83 6.24 -1.05
CA LEU A 153 5.82 5.03 -1.85
C LEU A 153 6.00 3.81 -0.94
N CYS A 154 5.11 2.84 -1.04
CA CYS A 154 5.15 1.62 -0.25
C CYS A 154 5.08 0.40 -1.18
N TRP A 155 6.07 -0.47 -1.11
CA TRP A 155 6.11 -1.75 -1.82
C TRP A 155 5.38 -2.83 -1.04
N PHE A 156 4.77 -3.79 -1.74
CA PHE A 156 4.14 -4.95 -1.10
C PHE A 156 3.94 -6.11 -2.09
N ASP A 157 4.18 -7.32 -1.60
CA ASP A 157 3.74 -8.56 -2.23
C ASP A 157 2.38 -8.91 -1.60
N ASN A 158 1.28 -8.63 -2.31
CA ASN A 158 -0.05 -8.74 -1.72
C ASN A 158 -0.41 -10.17 -1.33
N GLU A 159 -0.05 -11.16 -2.14
CA GLU A 159 -0.40 -12.57 -1.88
C GLU A 159 0.47 -13.14 -0.77
N TRP A 160 1.78 -12.95 -0.85
CA TRP A 160 2.71 -13.45 0.15
C TRP A 160 2.56 -12.76 1.50
N GLY A 161 2.44 -11.45 1.51
CA GLY A 161 2.20 -10.68 2.73
C GLY A 161 0.89 -11.05 3.40
N PHE A 162 -0.19 -11.27 2.64
CA PHE A 162 -1.48 -11.71 3.17
C PHE A 162 -1.40 -13.13 3.75
N ALA A 163 -0.77 -14.07 3.04
CA ALA A 163 -0.58 -15.43 3.54
C ALA A 163 0.16 -15.46 4.88
N ASN A 164 1.22 -14.65 5.02
CA ASN A 164 1.95 -14.52 6.28
C ASN A 164 1.06 -13.94 7.39
N ARG A 165 0.24 -12.92 7.12
CA ARG A 165 -0.71 -12.38 8.12
C ARG A 165 -1.76 -13.40 8.54
N MET A 166 -2.21 -14.25 7.64
CA MET A 166 -3.12 -15.35 8.00
C MET A 166 -2.44 -16.35 8.95
N LEU A 167 -1.19 -16.70 8.70
CA LEU A 167 -0.41 -17.58 9.59
C LEU A 167 -0.22 -16.95 10.97
N ASP A 168 0.12 -15.66 11.05
CA ASP A 168 0.27 -14.94 12.32
C ASP A 168 -1.02 -14.96 13.14
N ILE A 169 -2.17 -14.69 12.48
CA ILE A 169 -3.48 -14.71 13.16
C ILE A 169 -3.82 -16.13 13.63
N SER A 170 -3.60 -17.14 12.79
CA SER A 170 -3.85 -18.55 13.14
C SER A 170 -3.03 -18.99 14.33
N GLN A 171 -1.75 -18.61 14.36
CA GLN A 171 -0.85 -18.89 15.46
C GLN A 171 -1.31 -18.21 16.76
N ARG A 172 -1.74 -16.95 16.65
CA ARG A 172 -2.28 -16.20 17.80
C ARG A 172 -3.58 -16.80 18.31
N LEU A 173 -4.50 -17.20 17.43
CA LEU A 173 -5.74 -17.88 17.83
C LEU A 173 -5.47 -19.21 18.55
N ALA A 174 -4.48 -19.98 18.09
CA ALA A 174 -4.11 -21.24 18.72
C ALA A 174 -3.54 -21.07 20.15
N THR A 175 -3.02 -19.88 20.49
CA THR A 175 -2.49 -19.57 21.83
C THR A 175 -3.54 -18.96 22.77
N PHE A 176 -4.69 -18.54 22.28
CA PHE A 176 -5.83 -18.15 23.11
C PHE A 176 -6.49 -19.41 23.68
N ARG A 177 -6.18 -19.74 24.94
CA ARG A 177 -6.86 -20.73 25.76
C ARG A 177 -7.61 -20.05 26.90
#